data_4a1758bf620cb3f7538950969850f615
#
_entry.id   4a1758bf620cb3f7538950969850f615
#
_cell.length_a   1.000
_cell.length_b   1.000
_cell.length_c   1.000
_cell.angle_alpha   90.00
_cell.angle_beta   90.00
_cell.angle_gamma   90.00
#
_symmetry.space_group_name_H-M   'P 1'
#
loop_
_entity.id
_entity.type
_entity.pdbx_description
1 polymer ?
#
loop_
_entity_poly.entity_id
_entity_poly.type
_entity_poly.pdbx_seq_one_letter_code
_entity_poly.pdbx_strand_id
1 'polypeptide(L)'
;MSHQATYVGRPGDAIDLARAAQIAARGAGLAALESGCHMVEAHGHAARADSASCAASLNAAERAYSRADSSHPAWLDYFDSAYLSAKTAHCFRDLGDYARAAQFAEQSLNMTDGYLRGRAFNLCLLASALADEDPHEAARIGTEALDIVGGLESHRTHAYLRDVRHRLAAHIDLPDVDHFRRQVFTITTRAD
;
A
#
# COMPACT_ATOMS: atom_id res chain seq x y z
N MET A 1 -2.44 5.42 -14.70
CA MET A 1 -1.66 4.55 -15.62
C MET A 1 -0.34 4.11 -15.01
N SER A 2 0.54 4.98 -14.52
CA SER A 2 1.83 4.62 -13.91
C SER A 2 1.70 3.63 -12.74
N HIS A 3 0.80 3.86 -11.81
CA HIS A 3 0.54 2.97 -10.68
C HIS A 3 0.06 1.57 -11.11
N GLN A 4 -0.72 1.48 -12.19
CA GLN A 4 -1.17 0.21 -12.76
C GLN A 4 -0.02 -0.57 -13.39
N ALA A 5 0.96 0.11 -14.01
CA ALA A 5 2.10 -0.53 -14.65
C ALA A 5 2.92 -1.38 -13.67
N THR A 6 3.14 -0.92 -12.43
CA THR A 6 3.80 -1.72 -11.39
C THR A 6 3.02 -3.01 -11.08
N TYR A 7 1.70 -2.93 -10.93
CA TYR A 7 0.85 -4.09 -10.63
C TYR A 7 0.78 -5.13 -11.74
N VAL A 8 0.94 -4.71 -13.00
CA VAL A 8 0.98 -5.65 -14.14
C VAL A 8 2.40 -6.10 -14.49
N GLY A 9 3.36 -5.94 -13.58
CA GLY A 9 4.72 -6.42 -13.74
C GLY A 9 5.59 -5.58 -14.69
N ARG A 10 5.25 -4.30 -14.92
CA ARG A 10 6.00 -3.37 -15.77
C ARG A 10 6.56 -2.18 -14.96
N PRO A 11 7.41 -2.42 -13.96
CA PRO A 11 7.90 -1.35 -13.07
C PRO A 11 8.76 -0.30 -13.79
N GLY A 12 9.45 -0.66 -14.88
CA GLY A 12 10.19 0.31 -15.70
C GLY A 12 9.27 1.37 -16.30
N ASP A 13 8.17 0.95 -16.92
CA ASP A 13 7.18 1.87 -17.49
C ASP A 13 6.54 2.74 -16.41
N ALA A 14 6.33 2.19 -15.21
CA ALA A 14 5.82 2.95 -14.08
C ALA A 14 6.75 4.10 -13.70
N ILE A 15 8.05 3.84 -13.66
CA ILE A 15 9.08 4.84 -13.36
C ILE A 15 9.09 5.95 -14.43
N ASP A 16 9.10 5.56 -15.72
CA ASP A 16 9.18 6.53 -16.82
C ASP A 16 7.91 7.43 -16.86
N LEU A 17 6.73 6.84 -16.69
CA LEU A 17 5.48 7.58 -16.62
C LEU A 17 5.42 8.50 -15.38
N ALA A 18 5.95 8.05 -14.23
CA ALA A 18 6.01 8.86 -13.02
C ALA A 18 6.93 10.07 -13.21
N ARG A 19 8.09 9.89 -13.81
CA ARG A 19 9.04 10.98 -14.12
C ARG A 19 8.44 12.03 -15.08
N ALA A 20 7.76 11.57 -16.12
CA ALA A 20 7.04 12.48 -17.02
C ALA A 20 5.96 13.29 -16.28
N ALA A 21 5.20 12.61 -15.39
CA ALA A 21 4.17 13.27 -14.59
C ALA A 21 4.73 14.26 -13.56
N GLN A 22 5.92 14.02 -12.99
CA GLN A 22 6.60 14.95 -12.09
C GLN A 22 6.89 16.30 -12.77
N ILE A 23 7.34 16.26 -14.03
CA ILE A 23 7.60 17.49 -14.80
C ILE A 23 6.32 18.31 -14.95
N ALA A 24 5.22 17.66 -15.31
CA ALA A 24 3.92 18.32 -15.46
C ALA A 24 3.39 18.86 -14.13
N ALA A 25 3.46 18.09 -13.04
CA ALA A 25 3.01 18.49 -11.71
C ALA A 25 3.77 19.70 -11.19
N ARG A 26 5.09 19.70 -11.37
CA ARG A 26 5.97 20.84 -11.02
C ARG A 26 5.65 22.09 -11.84
N GLY A 27 5.46 21.93 -13.14
CA GLY A 27 5.07 23.04 -14.03
C GLY A 27 3.71 23.65 -13.66
N ALA A 28 2.81 22.85 -13.11
CA ALA A 28 1.50 23.30 -12.64
C ALA A 28 1.51 23.84 -11.19
N GLY A 29 2.64 23.80 -10.47
CA GLY A 29 2.73 24.23 -9.07
C GLY A 29 2.01 23.32 -8.07
N LEU A 30 1.68 22.07 -8.46
CA LEU A 30 0.92 21.11 -7.64
C LEU A 30 1.86 20.20 -6.83
N ALA A 31 2.37 20.70 -5.70
CA ALA A 31 3.36 20.00 -4.88
C ALA A 31 2.85 18.64 -4.33
N ALA A 32 1.57 18.54 -3.95
CA ALA A 32 0.97 17.26 -3.53
C ALA A 32 0.97 16.24 -4.68
N LEU A 33 0.65 16.66 -5.90
CA LEU A 33 0.70 15.78 -7.08
C LEU A 33 2.14 15.39 -7.42
N GLU A 34 3.09 16.30 -7.32
CA GLU A 34 4.53 16.04 -7.51
C GLU A 34 4.98 14.95 -6.50
N SER A 35 4.60 15.08 -5.22
CA SER A 35 4.86 14.07 -4.19
C SER A 35 4.28 12.71 -4.58
N GLY A 36 3.02 12.66 -5.01
CA GLY A 36 2.37 11.43 -5.48
C GLY A 36 3.11 10.77 -6.65
N CYS A 37 3.64 11.56 -7.59
CA CYS A 37 4.43 11.03 -8.70
C CYS A 37 5.76 10.42 -8.22
N HIS A 38 6.45 11.05 -7.26
CA HIS A 38 7.64 10.48 -6.63
C HIS A 38 7.35 9.19 -5.87
N MET A 39 6.19 9.07 -5.20
CA MET A 39 5.77 7.83 -4.54
C MET A 39 5.56 6.68 -5.54
N VAL A 40 5.01 6.96 -6.72
CA VAL A 40 4.85 5.95 -7.78
C VAL A 40 6.21 5.53 -8.35
N GLU A 41 7.13 6.46 -8.53
CA GLU A 41 8.52 6.17 -8.92
C GLU A 41 9.21 5.29 -7.88
N ALA A 42 9.09 5.63 -6.58
CA ALA A 42 9.64 4.85 -5.48
C ALA A 42 9.12 3.40 -5.48
N HIS A 43 7.81 3.21 -5.68
CA HIS A 43 7.22 1.88 -5.78
C HIS A 43 7.74 1.09 -7.00
N GLY A 44 7.94 1.76 -8.14
CA GLY A 44 8.57 1.14 -9.31
C GLY A 44 10.01 0.65 -9.02
N HIS A 45 10.80 1.44 -8.28
CA HIS A 45 12.14 1.05 -7.85
C HIS A 45 12.11 -0.08 -6.82
N ALA A 46 11.19 -0.04 -5.84
CA ALA A 46 11.01 -1.12 -4.87
C ALA A 46 10.67 -2.45 -5.54
N ALA A 47 9.76 -2.44 -6.53
CA ALA A 47 9.41 -3.63 -7.31
C ALA A 47 10.57 -4.21 -8.13
N ARG A 48 11.65 -3.43 -8.34
CA ARG A 48 12.90 -3.86 -8.97
C ARG A 48 14.00 -4.20 -7.96
N ALA A 49 13.67 -4.22 -6.67
CA ALA A 49 14.62 -4.39 -5.57
C ALA A 49 15.76 -3.32 -5.54
N ASP A 50 15.54 -2.14 -6.16
CA ASP A 50 16.48 -1.01 -6.16
C ASP A 50 16.21 -0.13 -4.93
N SER A 51 16.77 -0.51 -3.80
CA SER A 51 16.56 0.17 -2.51
C SER A 51 17.11 1.60 -2.49
N ALA A 52 18.23 1.85 -3.18
CA ALA A 52 18.86 3.17 -3.21
C ALA A 52 17.99 4.18 -3.98
N SER A 53 17.54 3.83 -5.17
CA SER A 53 16.68 4.69 -5.98
C SER A 53 15.29 4.84 -5.33
N CYS A 54 14.78 3.79 -4.69
CA CYS A 54 13.54 3.86 -3.92
C CYS A 54 13.66 4.89 -2.79
N ALA A 55 14.71 4.82 -1.96
CA ALA A 55 14.94 5.77 -0.88
C ALA A 55 15.09 7.22 -1.39
N ALA A 56 15.79 7.43 -2.51
CA ALA A 56 15.93 8.74 -3.12
C ALA A 56 14.57 9.31 -3.55
N SER A 57 13.71 8.49 -4.15
CA SER A 57 12.37 8.89 -4.59
C SER A 57 11.43 9.13 -3.41
N LEU A 58 11.49 8.31 -2.32
CA LEU A 58 10.74 8.57 -1.08
C LEU A 58 11.12 9.91 -0.44
N ASN A 59 12.42 10.19 -0.33
CA ASN A 59 12.90 11.48 0.18
C ASN A 59 12.44 12.67 -0.71
N ALA A 60 12.38 12.48 -2.02
CA ALA A 60 11.87 13.51 -2.92
C ALA A 60 10.36 13.71 -2.74
N ALA A 61 9.60 12.65 -2.51
CA ALA A 61 8.17 12.71 -2.21
C ALA A 61 7.90 13.50 -0.93
N GLU A 62 8.63 13.23 0.16
CA GLU A 62 8.51 13.96 1.42
C GLU A 62 8.83 15.45 1.26
N ARG A 63 9.92 15.78 0.56
CA ARG A 63 10.24 17.18 0.26
C ARG A 63 9.19 17.88 -0.59
N ALA A 64 8.56 17.18 -1.53
CA ALA A 64 7.46 17.73 -2.30
C ALA A 64 6.21 17.92 -1.43
N TYR A 65 5.88 16.93 -0.60
CA TYR A 65 4.75 16.98 0.32
C TYR A 65 4.87 18.12 1.34
N SER A 66 6.06 18.36 1.88
CA SER A 66 6.30 19.48 2.82
C SER A 66 6.10 20.88 2.22
N ARG A 67 6.06 20.99 0.88
CA ARG A 67 5.73 22.23 0.17
C ARG A 67 4.26 22.32 -0.21
N ALA A 68 3.50 21.23 -0.05
CA ALA A 68 2.08 21.23 -0.35
C ALA A 68 1.33 22.11 0.63
N ASP A 69 0.45 22.94 0.12
CA ASP A 69 -0.46 23.79 0.88
C ASP A 69 -1.91 23.32 0.69
N SER A 70 -2.84 23.96 1.41
CA SER A 70 -4.26 23.65 1.32
C SER A 70 -4.94 24.21 0.06
N SER A 71 -4.18 24.86 -0.84
CA SER A 71 -4.72 25.50 -2.05
C SER A 71 -4.81 24.54 -3.26
N HIS A 72 -4.54 23.25 -3.04
CA HIS A 72 -4.64 22.24 -4.09
C HIS A 72 -6.11 21.96 -4.50
N PRO A 73 -6.34 21.48 -5.72
CA PRO A 73 -7.69 21.10 -6.18
C PRO A 73 -8.30 19.98 -5.32
N ALA A 74 -9.62 20.04 -5.07
CA ALA A 74 -10.35 19.09 -4.22
C ALA A 74 -10.16 17.61 -4.60
N TRP A 75 -9.87 17.31 -5.88
CA TRP A 75 -9.58 15.93 -6.28
C TRP A 75 -8.24 15.39 -5.74
N LEU A 76 -7.40 16.23 -5.09
CA LEU A 76 -6.19 15.84 -4.38
C LEU A 76 -6.39 15.71 -2.85
N ASP A 77 -7.57 15.97 -2.31
CA ASP A 77 -7.85 15.92 -0.87
C ASP A 77 -7.58 14.54 -0.25
N TYR A 78 -7.58 13.48 -1.07
CA TYR A 78 -7.23 12.13 -0.63
C TYR A 78 -5.72 11.95 -0.36
N PHE A 79 -4.88 12.89 -0.84
CA PHE A 79 -3.43 12.81 -0.72
C PHE A 79 -2.97 13.48 0.57
N ASP A 80 -3.10 12.76 1.66
CA ASP A 80 -2.72 13.16 3.02
C ASP A 80 -1.50 12.37 3.54
N SER A 81 -1.12 12.62 4.78
CA SER A 81 -0.01 11.91 5.43
C SER A 81 -0.27 10.40 5.58
N ALA A 82 -1.52 9.98 5.78
CA ALA A 82 -1.89 8.59 5.86
C ALA A 82 -1.71 7.88 4.51
N TYR A 83 -2.11 8.53 3.42
CA TYR A 83 -1.87 8.02 2.06
C TYR A 83 -0.37 7.91 1.75
N LEU A 84 0.43 8.93 2.12
CA LEU A 84 1.89 8.91 1.96
C LEU A 84 2.51 7.73 2.72
N SER A 85 2.11 7.53 3.98
CA SER A 85 2.56 6.42 4.82
C SER A 85 2.19 5.06 4.20
N ALA A 86 0.96 4.89 3.69
CA ALA A 86 0.55 3.65 3.03
C ALA A 86 1.44 3.33 1.81
N LYS A 87 1.78 4.33 0.99
CA LYS A 87 2.67 4.15 -0.16
C LYS A 87 4.10 3.81 0.25
N THR A 88 4.60 4.45 1.30
CA THR A 88 5.91 4.14 1.86
C THR A 88 5.98 2.71 2.40
N ALA A 89 4.93 2.26 3.11
CA ALA A 89 4.81 0.89 3.59
C ALA A 89 4.86 -0.15 2.45
N HIS A 90 4.19 0.13 1.32
CA HIS A 90 4.29 -0.72 0.14
C HIS A 90 5.72 -0.85 -0.39
N CYS A 91 6.47 0.24 -0.44
CA CYS A 91 7.86 0.22 -0.90
C CYS A 91 8.71 -0.65 0.01
N PHE A 92 8.60 -0.50 1.33
CA PHE A 92 9.38 -1.30 2.28
C PHE A 92 8.99 -2.77 2.27
N ARG A 93 7.71 -3.09 2.15
CA ARG A 93 7.24 -4.47 1.99
C ARG A 93 7.86 -5.13 0.75
N ASP A 94 7.84 -4.45 -0.39
CA ASP A 94 8.36 -4.97 -1.65
C ASP A 94 9.89 -5.11 -1.64
N LEU A 95 10.57 -4.32 -0.81
CA LEU A 95 12.01 -4.44 -0.52
C LEU A 95 12.34 -5.51 0.54
N GLY A 96 11.34 -6.13 1.17
CA GLY A 96 11.53 -7.13 2.23
C GLY A 96 11.84 -6.54 3.61
N ASP A 97 11.74 -5.21 3.78
CA ASP A 97 11.91 -4.55 5.07
C ASP A 97 10.57 -4.46 5.81
N TYR A 98 10.17 -5.60 6.37
CA TYR A 98 8.86 -5.75 6.99
C TYR A 98 8.69 -4.92 8.26
N ALA A 99 9.76 -4.69 9.03
CA ALA A 99 9.70 -3.84 10.22
C ALA A 99 9.32 -2.39 9.87
N ARG A 100 9.97 -1.78 8.88
CA ARG A 100 9.58 -0.46 8.39
C ARG A 100 8.23 -0.47 7.69
N ALA A 101 7.91 -1.54 6.95
CA ALA A 101 6.60 -1.67 6.33
C ALA A 101 5.48 -1.65 7.37
N ALA A 102 5.61 -2.38 8.49
CA ALA A 102 4.64 -2.37 9.58
C ALA A 102 4.49 -0.98 10.19
N GLN A 103 5.61 -0.32 10.54
CA GLN A 103 5.59 1.03 11.11
C GLN A 103 4.82 2.04 10.24
N PHE A 104 5.07 2.06 8.94
CA PHE A 104 4.39 2.96 8.03
C PHE A 104 2.95 2.54 7.74
N ALA A 105 2.66 1.24 7.75
CA ALA A 105 1.29 0.73 7.62
C ALA A 105 0.43 1.14 8.82
N GLU A 106 0.95 1.08 10.06
CA GLU A 106 0.27 1.60 11.24
C GLU A 106 -0.03 3.09 11.13
N GLN A 107 0.96 3.90 10.72
CA GLN A 107 0.75 5.34 10.51
C GLN A 107 -0.35 5.61 9.47
N SER A 108 -0.47 4.77 8.46
CA SER A 108 -1.48 4.91 7.41
C SER A 108 -2.92 4.68 7.90
N LEU A 109 -3.10 4.07 9.08
CA LEU A 109 -4.42 3.87 9.69
C LEU A 109 -4.98 5.14 10.35
N ASN A 110 -4.15 6.19 10.54
CA ASN A 110 -4.58 7.53 10.98
C ASN A 110 -5.27 8.32 9.86
N MET A 111 -6.06 7.65 9.07
CA MET A 111 -6.79 8.21 7.93
C MET A 111 -8.18 8.71 8.33
N THR A 112 -8.74 9.61 7.54
CA THR A 112 -10.10 10.13 7.73
C THR A 112 -11.14 9.00 7.68
N ASP A 113 -12.13 9.05 8.57
CA ASP A 113 -13.23 8.10 8.60
C ASP A 113 -14.03 8.08 7.30
N GLY A 114 -14.61 6.91 6.99
CA GLY A 114 -15.45 6.71 5.80
C GLY A 114 -14.72 6.14 4.57
N TYR A 115 -13.38 6.11 4.56
CA TYR A 115 -12.61 5.52 3.45
C TYR A 115 -12.37 4.01 3.66
N LEU A 116 -13.47 3.25 3.84
CA LEU A 116 -13.43 1.82 4.21
C LEU A 116 -12.52 0.98 3.32
N ARG A 117 -12.57 1.19 2.00
CA ARG A 117 -11.70 0.45 1.07
C ARG A 117 -10.22 0.73 1.30
N GLY A 118 -9.86 2.00 1.53
CA GLY A 118 -8.49 2.40 1.84
C GLY A 118 -8.04 1.79 3.17
N ARG A 119 -8.89 1.83 4.19
CA ARG A 119 -8.62 1.21 5.49
C ARG A 119 -8.36 -0.29 5.37
N ALA A 120 -9.20 -1.02 4.63
CA ALA A 120 -9.00 -2.45 4.40
C ALA A 120 -7.66 -2.75 3.70
N PHE A 121 -7.24 -1.94 2.73
CA PHE A 121 -5.92 -2.09 2.10
C PHE A 121 -4.78 -1.86 3.09
N ASN A 122 -4.86 -0.84 3.93
CA ASN A 122 -3.82 -0.51 4.90
C ASN A 122 -3.73 -1.59 5.99
N LEU A 123 -4.87 -2.14 6.44
CA LEU A 123 -4.91 -3.29 7.36
C LEU A 123 -4.27 -4.55 6.73
N CYS A 124 -4.59 -4.87 5.48
CA CYS A 124 -3.94 -5.99 4.79
C CYS A 124 -2.42 -5.78 4.66
N LEU A 125 -1.99 -4.54 4.42
CA LEU A 125 -0.57 -4.21 4.31
C LEU A 125 0.14 -4.41 5.65
N LEU A 126 -0.48 -3.97 6.75
CA LEU A 126 0.04 -4.18 8.10
C LEU A 126 0.08 -5.67 8.46
N ALA A 127 -1.01 -6.40 8.23
CA ALA A 127 -1.06 -7.85 8.45
C ALA A 127 0.01 -8.60 7.64
N SER A 128 0.22 -8.22 6.37
CA SER A 128 1.30 -8.78 5.55
C SER A 128 2.69 -8.53 6.13
N ALA A 129 2.92 -7.34 6.71
CA ALA A 129 4.22 -6.97 7.27
C ALA A 129 4.50 -7.68 8.60
N LEU A 130 3.48 -7.96 9.40
CA LEU A 130 3.58 -8.64 10.70
C LEU A 130 3.57 -10.17 10.61
N ALA A 131 3.29 -10.75 9.44
CA ALA A 131 2.98 -12.17 9.31
C ALA A 131 4.05 -13.13 9.88
N ASP A 132 5.33 -12.77 9.77
CA ASP A 132 6.45 -13.59 10.27
C ASP A 132 6.83 -13.26 11.71
N GLU A 133 6.66 -12.00 12.15
CA GLU A 133 7.05 -11.52 13.48
C GLU A 133 5.97 -11.80 14.53
N ASP A 134 4.71 -11.53 14.21
CA ASP A 134 3.54 -11.74 15.05
C ASP A 134 2.36 -12.29 14.23
N PRO A 135 2.34 -13.60 13.95
CA PRO A 135 1.29 -14.22 13.16
C PRO A 135 -0.10 -14.14 13.80
N HIS A 136 -0.19 -14.07 15.13
CA HIS A 136 -1.46 -13.89 15.84
C HIS A 136 -2.06 -12.51 15.56
N GLU A 137 -1.26 -11.46 15.73
CA GLU A 137 -1.69 -10.09 15.45
C GLU A 137 -1.97 -9.90 13.95
N ALA A 138 -1.16 -10.48 13.07
CA ALA A 138 -1.39 -10.47 11.63
C ALA A 138 -2.74 -11.13 11.26
N ALA A 139 -3.09 -12.25 11.86
CA ALA A 139 -4.38 -12.91 11.63
C ALA A 139 -5.55 -12.06 12.17
N ARG A 140 -5.40 -11.44 13.34
CA ARG A 140 -6.39 -10.55 13.95
C ARG A 140 -6.66 -9.33 13.03
N ILE A 141 -5.61 -8.64 12.59
CA ILE A 141 -5.71 -7.48 11.68
C ILE A 141 -6.26 -7.89 10.33
N GLY A 142 -5.83 -9.04 9.81
CA GLY A 142 -6.36 -9.61 8.57
C GLY A 142 -7.87 -9.88 8.65
N THR A 143 -8.36 -10.33 9.80
CA THR A 143 -9.80 -10.55 10.05
C THR A 143 -10.56 -9.22 10.09
N GLU A 144 -10.01 -8.18 10.73
CA GLU A 144 -10.59 -6.83 10.70
C GLU A 144 -10.72 -6.32 9.25
N ALA A 145 -9.68 -6.52 8.42
CA ALA A 145 -9.74 -6.17 7.01
C ALA A 145 -10.83 -6.96 6.26
N LEU A 146 -10.97 -8.24 6.57
CA LEU A 146 -11.95 -9.13 5.95
C LEU A 146 -13.39 -8.70 6.24
N ASP A 147 -13.68 -8.27 7.49
CA ASP A 147 -14.98 -7.77 7.90
C ASP A 147 -15.38 -6.51 7.12
N ILE A 148 -14.42 -5.63 6.84
CA ILE A 148 -14.66 -4.44 6.00
C ILE A 148 -14.92 -4.86 4.54
N VAL A 149 -14.21 -5.86 4.04
CA VAL A 149 -14.27 -6.32 2.64
C VAL A 149 -15.52 -7.12 2.35
N GLY A 150 -16.12 -7.79 3.34
CA GLY A 150 -17.30 -8.65 3.15
C GLY A 150 -18.49 -7.96 2.46
N GLY A 151 -18.48 -6.60 2.39
CA GLY A 151 -19.45 -5.80 1.62
C GLY A 151 -18.90 -5.16 0.34
N LEU A 152 -17.65 -5.45 -0.07
CA LEU A 152 -16.98 -4.77 -1.18
C LEU A 152 -16.50 -5.79 -2.25
N GLU A 153 -17.13 -5.78 -3.41
CA GLU A 153 -16.61 -6.52 -4.58
C GLU A 153 -15.39 -5.79 -5.18
N SER A 154 -14.19 -6.31 -4.94
CA SER A 154 -12.96 -5.72 -5.48
C SER A 154 -11.86 -6.78 -5.66
N HIS A 155 -11.54 -7.10 -6.90
CA HIS A 155 -10.42 -8.01 -7.24
C HIS A 155 -9.10 -7.60 -6.56
N ARG A 156 -8.85 -6.29 -6.44
CA ARG A 156 -7.65 -5.79 -5.78
C ARG A 156 -7.64 -6.14 -4.30
N THR A 157 -8.75 -5.99 -3.60
CA THR A 157 -8.85 -6.31 -2.18
C THR A 157 -8.67 -7.82 -1.94
N HIS A 158 -9.25 -8.65 -2.80
CA HIS A 158 -9.03 -10.09 -2.76
C HIS A 158 -7.56 -10.47 -2.97
N ALA A 159 -6.84 -9.76 -3.84
CA ALA A 159 -5.41 -9.99 -4.04
C ALA A 159 -4.58 -9.69 -2.77
N TYR A 160 -4.90 -8.62 -2.05
CA TYR A 160 -4.23 -8.29 -0.79
C TYR A 160 -4.54 -9.33 0.30
N LEU A 161 -5.79 -9.77 0.44
CA LEU A 161 -6.16 -10.83 1.39
C LEU A 161 -5.46 -12.16 1.06
N ARG A 162 -5.34 -12.50 -0.24
CA ARG A 162 -4.57 -13.68 -0.66
C ARG A 162 -3.09 -13.57 -0.31
N ASP A 163 -2.50 -12.38 -0.40
CA ASP A 163 -1.10 -12.13 0.01
C ASP A 163 -0.92 -12.39 1.51
N VAL A 164 -1.77 -11.82 2.37
CA VAL A 164 -1.75 -12.08 3.83
C VAL A 164 -1.91 -13.58 4.11
N ARG A 165 -2.90 -14.23 3.50
CA ARG A 165 -3.12 -15.67 3.63
C ARG A 165 -1.90 -16.49 3.22
N HIS A 166 -1.21 -16.09 2.15
CA HIS A 166 0.00 -16.78 1.66
C HIS A 166 1.15 -16.64 2.66
N ARG A 167 1.40 -15.43 3.17
CA ARG A 167 2.47 -15.17 4.14
C ARG A 167 2.25 -15.91 5.44
N LEU A 168 1.03 -16.03 5.92
CA LEU A 168 0.67 -16.80 7.10
C LEU A 168 0.68 -18.33 6.87
N ALA A 169 1.12 -18.82 5.72
CA ALA A 169 1.09 -20.26 5.41
C ALA A 169 1.99 -21.11 6.33
N ALA A 170 3.11 -20.54 6.78
CA ALA A 170 4.04 -21.23 7.68
C ALA A 170 3.49 -21.40 9.12
N HIS A 171 2.44 -20.68 9.47
CA HIS A 171 1.87 -20.62 10.83
C HIS A 171 0.47 -21.27 10.91
N ILE A 172 0.17 -22.21 10.00
CA ILE A 172 -1.17 -22.84 9.89
C ILE A 172 -1.57 -23.63 11.16
N ASP A 173 -0.61 -24.03 11.97
CA ASP A 173 -0.85 -24.75 13.23
C ASP A 173 -1.46 -23.86 14.33
N LEU A 174 -1.46 -22.53 14.14
CA LEU A 174 -2.11 -21.58 15.03
C LEU A 174 -3.61 -21.50 14.69
N PRO A 175 -4.52 -21.72 15.67
CA PRO A 175 -5.96 -21.83 15.40
C PRO A 175 -6.59 -20.57 14.78
N ASP A 176 -6.17 -19.39 15.20
CA ASP A 176 -6.62 -18.10 14.68
C ASP A 176 -6.11 -17.83 13.25
N VAL A 177 -4.87 -18.20 12.97
CA VAL A 177 -4.29 -18.14 11.62
C VAL A 177 -5.04 -19.08 10.67
N ASP A 178 -5.27 -20.33 11.08
CA ASP A 178 -6.01 -21.30 10.28
C ASP A 178 -7.46 -20.82 10.04
N HIS A 179 -8.11 -20.26 11.06
CA HIS A 179 -9.45 -19.67 10.93
C HIS A 179 -9.49 -18.55 9.90
N PHE A 180 -8.62 -17.55 10.02
CA PHE A 180 -8.50 -16.46 9.06
C PHE A 180 -8.27 -16.97 7.63
N ARG A 181 -7.34 -17.91 7.45
CA ARG A 181 -7.00 -18.49 6.15
C ARG A 181 -8.16 -19.19 5.47
N ARG A 182 -9.01 -19.88 6.24
CA ARG A 182 -10.25 -20.52 5.74
C ARG A 182 -11.27 -19.48 5.31
N GLN A 183 -11.46 -18.43 6.08
CA GLN A 183 -12.37 -17.32 5.73
C GLN A 183 -11.95 -16.65 4.42
N VAL A 184 -10.67 -16.29 4.26
CA VAL A 184 -10.14 -15.71 3.02
C VAL A 184 -10.36 -16.64 1.84
N PHE A 185 -10.11 -17.95 1.98
CA PHE A 185 -10.35 -18.92 0.92
C PHE A 185 -11.81 -18.92 0.47
N THR A 186 -12.74 -18.93 1.42
CA THR A 186 -14.19 -18.95 1.12
C THR A 186 -14.63 -17.71 0.35
N ILE A 187 -14.13 -16.52 0.70
CA ILE A 187 -14.53 -15.26 0.05
C ILE A 187 -13.88 -15.12 -1.32
N THR A 188 -12.61 -15.49 -1.47
CA THR A 188 -11.88 -15.32 -2.73
C THR A 188 -12.22 -16.36 -3.80
N THR A 189 -12.76 -17.52 -3.42
CA THR A 189 -13.23 -18.56 -4.37
C THR A 189 -14.67 -18.36 -4.84
N ARG A 190 -15.47 -17.51 -4.17
CA ARG A 190 -16.83 -17.18 -4.61
C ARG A 190 -16.86 -16.04 -5.63
N ALA A 191 -15.76 -15.34 -5.80
CA ALA A 191 -15.64 -14.17 -6.66
C ALA A 191 -14.97 -14.45 -8.02
N ASP A 192 -14.45 -15.66 -8.22
CA ASP A 192 -13.93 -16.18 -9.48
C ASP A 192 -15.02 -17.02 -10.16
#